data_8b1e3cff91ed2427857f23cc5d8f1a59
#
_entry.id   8b1e3cff91ed2427857f23cc5d8f1a59
#
_cell.length_a   1.000
_cell.length_b   1.000
_cell.length_c   1.000
_cell.angle_alpha   90.00
_cell.angle_beta   90.00
_cell.angle_gamma   90.00
#
_symmetry.space_group_name_H-M   'P 1'
#
loop_
_entity.id
_entity.type
_entity.pdbx_description
1 polymer ?
#
loop_
_entity_poly.entity_id
_entity_poly.type
_entity_poly.pdbx_seq_one_letter_code
_entity_poly.pdbx_strand_id
1 'polypeptide(L)'
;MIRHVVSWKLNGADAAARAVQAATITETLTALPALIPEILALQVGTNAINPDSNWDVTLIADYESVADLEAYQVHPDHVAATKVIGPLVAQRSTVDFEV
;
A
#
# COMPACT_ATOMS: atom_id res chain seq x y z
N MET A 1 -17.47 6.16 6.44
CA MET A 1 -16.04 6.22 6.10
C MET A 1 -15.61 4.87 5.54
N ILE A 2 -14.80 4.86 4.52
CA ILE A 2 -14.31 3.63 3.89
C ILE A 2 -12.87 3.41 4.32
N ARG A 3 -12.58 2.21 4.82
CA ARG A 3 -11.22 1.75 5.11
C ARG A 3 -10.75 0.82 4.02
N HIS A 4 -9.64 1.20 3.40
CA HIS A 4 -8.99 0.50 2.30
C HIS A 4 -7.77 -0.23 2.86
N VAL A 5 -7.78 -1.55 2.80
CA VAL A 5 -6.67 -2.39 3.29
C VAL A 5 -6.10 -3.17 2.11
N VAL A 6 -4.84 -2.95 1.83
CA VAL A 6 -4.11 -3.65 0.76
C VAL A 6 -2.91 -4.35 1.37
N SER A 7 -2.71 -5.61 1.02
CA SER A 7 -1.54 -6.36 1.41
C SER A 7 -0.81 -6.89 0.19
N TRP A 8 0.52 -6.89 0.25
CA TRP A 8 1.37 -7.34 -0.84
C TRP A 8 2.33 -8.43 -0.38
N LYS A 9 2.46 -9.44 -1.23
CA LYS A 9 3.59 -10.36 -1.21
C LYS A 9 4.58 -9.88 -2.26
N LEU A 10 5.84 -9.69 -1.86
CA LEU A 10 6.87 -9.13 -2.73
C LEU A 10 7.62 -10.24 -3.47
N ASN A 11 8.30 -9.87 -4.55
CA ASN A 11 8.94 -10.85 -5.44
C ASN A 11 10.43 -11.02 -5.21
N GLY A 12 11.01 -10.32 -4.24
CA GLY A 12 12.43 -10.47 -3.90
C GLY A 12 12.80 -11.92 -3.59
N ALA A 13 13.98 -12.35 -4.03
CA ALA A 13 14.40 -13.75 -3.99
C ALA A 13 14.57 -14.30 -2.57
N ASP A 14 14.86 -13.43 -1.60
CA ASP A 14 15.03 -13.79 -0.20
C ASP A 14 14.47 -12.70 0.73
N ALA A 15 14.47 -12.96 2.03
CA ALA A 15 13.93 -12.04 3.03
C ALA A 15 14.64 -10.68 3.03
N ALA A 16 15.96 -10.65 2.81
CA ALA A 16 16.72 -9.41 2.75
C ALA A 16 16.34 -8.55 1.55
N ALA A 17 16.17 -9.16 0.37
CA ALA A 17 15.72 -8.48 -0.83
C ALA A 17 14.30 -7.94 -0.67
N ARG A 18 13.39 -8.72 -0.07
CA ARG A 18 12.02 -8.27 0.20
C ARG A 18 11.96 -7.14 1.23
N ALA A 19 12.86 -7.12 2.21
CA ALA A 19 12.94 -6.02 3.17
C ALA A 19 13.33 -4.70 2.48
N VAL A 20 14.24 -4.71 1.53
CA VAL A 20 14.60 -3.54 0.72
C VAL A 20 13.40 -3.07 -0.11
N GLN A 21 12.69 -3.99 -0.74
CA GLN A 21 11.47 -3.68 -1.50
C GLN A 21 10.38 -3.08 -0.61
N ALA A 22 10.17 -3.64 0.58
CA ALA A 22 9.22 -3.12 1.56
C ALA A 22 9.54 -1.70 1.99
N ALA A 23 10.81 -1.37 2.19
CA ALA A 23 11.25 -0.01 2.51
C ALA A 23 10.93 0.98 1.37
N THR A 24 11.15 0.59 0.12
CA THR A 24 10.79 1.40 -1.06
C THR A 24 9.28 1.65 -1.13
N ILE A 25 8.47 0.62 -0.92
CA ILE A 25 7.00 0.74 -0.93
C ILE A 25 6.53 1.65 0.19
N THR A 26 7.06 1.49 1.39
CA THR A 26 6.73 2.32 2.56
C THR A 26 7.03 3.79 2.28
N GLU A 27 8.20 4.11 1.79
CA GLU A 27 8.60 5.47 1.44
C GLU A 27 7.66 6.06 0.37
N THR A 28 7.36 5.29 -0.67
CA THR A 28 6.48 5.71 -1.77
C THR A 28 5.07 6.02 -1.27
N LEU A 29 4.47 5.15 -0.46
CA LEU A 29 3.10 5.30 0.02
C LEU A 29 2.95 6.37 1.09
N THR A 30 3.90 6.48 2.01
CA THR A 30 3.82 7.46 3.10
C THR A 30 3.98 8.91 2.63
N ALA A 31 4.46 9.13 1.42
CA ALA A 31 4.50 10.44 0.79
C ALA A 31 3.13 10.91 0.25
N LEU A 32 2.18 9.99 0.02
CA LEU A 32 0.92 10.29 -0.65
C LEU A 32 -0.04 11.20 0.12
N PRO A 33 -0.18 11.13 1.46
CA PRO A 33 -1.11 12.00 2.17
C PRO A 33 -0.86 13.50 1.98
N ALA A 34 0.39 13.90 1.80
CA ALA A 34 0.74 15.30 1.53
C ALA A 34 0.34 15.76 0.12
N LEU A 35 0.11 14.81 -0.81
CA LEU A 35 -0.13 15.08 -2.22
C LEU A 35 -1.60 14.86 -2.61
N ILE A 36 -2.33 14.02 -1.88
CA ILE A 36 -3.70 13.60 -2.22
C ILE A 36 -4.62 13.93 -1.05
N PRO A 37 -5.41 15.02 -1.16
CA PRO A 37 -6.23 15.50 -0.04
C PRO A 37 -7.37 14.57 0.38
N GLU A 38 -7.81 13.65 -0.48
CA GLU A 38 -8.86 12.67 -0.18
C GLU A 38 -8.43 11.64 0.88
N ILE A 39 -7.13 11.48 1.12
CA ILE A 39 -6.62 10.57 2.14
C ILE A 39 -6.83 11.20 3.53
N LEU A 40 -7.71 10.62 4.35
CA LEU A 40 -7.94 11.08 5.72
C LEU A 40 -6.86 10.56 6.67
N ALA A 41 -6.44 9.31 6.49
CA ALA A 41 -5.39 8.68 7.25
C ALA A 41 -4.74 7.61 6.39
N LEU A 42 -3.45 7.38 6.60
CA LEU A 42 -2.71 6.33 5.91
C LEU A 42 -1.63 5.78 6.83
N GLN A 43 -1.58 4.47 6.92
CA GLN A 43 -0.55 3.74 7.66
C GLN A 43 -0.01 2.62 6.79
N VAL A 44 1.29 2.42 6.82
CA VAL A 44 1.96 1.29 6.17
C VAL A 44 2.64 0.47 7.24
N GLY A 45 2.36 -0.83 7.24
CA GLY A 45 3.00 -1.80 8.12
C GLY A 45 3.90 -2.75 7.33
N THR A 46 5.10 -2.96 7.81
CA THR A 46 6.02 -3.98 7.27
C THR A 46 5.98 -5.20 8.17
N ASN A 47 5.91 -6.38 7.59
CA ASN A 47 5.88 -7.63 8.34
C ASN A 47 7.13 -7.78 9.22
N ALA A 48 6.94 -8.19 10.48
CA ALA A 48 8.00 -8.28 11.48
C ALA A 48 8.46 -9.70 11.79
N ILE A 49 7.63 -10.71 11.50
CA ILE A 49 7.88 -12.10 11.88
C ILE A 49 7.44 -13.07 10.78
N ASN A 50 7.95 -14.29 10.80
CA ASN A 50 7.56 -15.38 9.90
C ASN A 50 7.63 -14.96 8.40
N PRO A 51 8.79 -14.53 7.90
CA PRO A 51 8.89 -13.98 6.53
C PRO A 51 8.58 -14.98 5.43
N ASP A 52 8.65 -16.27 5.71
CA ASP A 52 8.38 -17.31 4.70
C ASP A 52 6.88 -17.64 4.56
N SER A 53 6.08 -17.28 5.55
CA SER A 53 4.63 -17.57 5.55
C SER A 53 3.77 -16.33 5.47
N ASN A 54 4.20 -15.21 6.03
CA ASN A 54 3.44 -13.96 6.03
C ASN A 54 3.71 -13.15 4.76
N TRP A 55 2.73 -12.36 4.36
CA TRP A 55 2.92 -11.34 3.34
C TRP A 55 3.76 -10.19 3.92
N ASP A 56 4.31 -9.34 3.06
CA ASP A 56 5.44 -8.48 3.43
C ASP A 56 5.05 -7.08 3.87
N VAL A 57 4.02 -6.50 3.26
CA VAL A 57 3.61 -5.09 3.51
C VAL A 57 2.11 -4.99 3.48
N THR A 58 1.56 -4.14 4.36
CA THR A 58 0.14 -3.78 4.34
C THR A 58 -0.04 -2.27 4.37
N LEU A 59 -1.02 -1.79 3.62
CA LEU A 59 -1.51 -0.42 3.65
C LEU A 59 -2.88 -0.40 4.31
N ILE A 60 -3.09 0.55 5.23
CA ILE A 60 -4.40 0.85 5.80
C ILE A 60 -4.64 2.34 5.58
N ALA A 61 -5.66 2.68 4.79
CA ALA A 61 -5.99 4.07 4.49
C ALA A 61 -7.49 4.31 4.62
N ASP A 62 -7.86 5.49 5.10
CA ASP A 62 -9.25 5.89 5.31
C ASP A 62 -9.65 7.00 4.36
N TYR A 63 -10.87 6.89 3.81
CA TYR A 63 -11.51 7.85 2.92
C TYR A 63 -12.92 8.13 3.40
N GLU A 64 -13.40 9.35 3.18
CA GLU A 64 -14.74 9.73 3.62
C GLU A 64 -15.85 8.93 2.92
N SER A 65 -15.64 8.60 1.64
CA SER A 65 -16.63 7.95 0.78
C SER A 65 -15.96 7.06 -0.26
N VAL A 66 -16.77 6.24 -0.92
CA VAL A 66 -16.33 5.47 -2.10
C VAL A 66 -15.84 6.40 -3.21
N ALA A 67 -16.50 7.54 -3.41
CA ALA A 67 -16.09 8.52 -4.42
C ALA A 67 -14.68 9.06 -4.16
N ASP A 68 -14.34 9.32 -2.90
CA ASP A 68 -13.00 9.78 -2.53
C ASP A 68 -11.94 8.68 -2.71
N LEU A 69 -12.28 7.43 -2.41
CA LEU A 69 -11.40 6.30 -2.71
C LEU A 69 -11.14 6.19 -4.22
N GLU A 70 -12.18 6.32 -5.04
CA GLU A 70 -12.04 6.30 -6.50
C GLU A 70 -11.19 7.47 -7.01
N ALA A 71 -11.39 8.66 -6.48
CA ALA A 71 -10.58 9.84 -6.80
C ALA A 71 -9.09 9.62 -6.47
N TYR A 72 -8.79 9.00 -5.33
CA TYR A 72 -7.45 8.59 -4.96
C TYR A 72 -6.85 7.61 -5.97
N GLN A 73 -7.62 6.60 -6.36
CA GLN A 73 -7.12 5.54 -7.25
C GLN A 73 -6.70 6.06 -8.62
N VAL A 74 -7.36 7.09 -9.14
CA VAL A 74 -7.05 7.69 -10.45
C VAL A 74 -6.14 8.92 -10.34
N HIS A 75 -5.80 9.35 -9.13
CA HIS A 75 -4.94 10.52 -8.93
C HIS A 75 -3.56 10.29 -9.55
N PRO A 76 -2.98 11.29 -10.26
CA PRO A 76 -1.70 11.13 -10.93
C PRO A 76 -0.56 10.67 -10.00
N ASP A 77 -0.55 11.14 -8.75
CA ASP A 77 0.48 10.74 -7.79
C ASP A 77 0.31 9.29 -7.32
N HIS A 78 -0.93 8.80 -7.22
CA HIS A 78 -1.19 7.38 -6.96
C HIS A 78 -0.79 6.52 -8.17
N VAL A 79 -1.12 6.95 -9.39
CA VAL A 79 -0.72 6.24 -10.60
C VAL A 79 0.81 6.14 -10.69
N ALA A 80 1.53 7.21 -10.37
CA ALA A 80 3.00 7.19 -10.31
C ALA A 80 3.52 6.20 -9.25
N ALA A 81 2.89 6.16 -8.07
CA ALA A 81 3.25 5.21 -7.02
C ALA A 81 3.05 3.75 -7.47
N THR A 82 1.97 3.44 -8.18
CA THR A 82 1.72 2.09 -8.69
C THR A 82 2.78 1.62 -9.68
N LYS A 83 3.37 2.54 -10.44
CA LYS A 83 4.48 2.22 -11.36
C LYS A 83 5.77 1.85 -10.64
N VAL A 84 5.98 2.38 -9.44
CA VAL A 84 7.11 2.01 -8.58
C VAL A 84 6.84 0.69 -7.88
N ILE A 85 5.65 0.50 -7.35
CA ILE A 85 5.29 -0.66 -6.52
C ILE A 85 5.05 -1.91 -7.36
N GLY A 86 4.34 -1.79 -8.48
CA GLY A 86 3.93 -2.93 -9.31
C GLY A 86 5.06 -3.90 -9.66
N PRO A 87 6.24 -3.43 -10.12
CA PRO A 87 7.36 -4.32 -10.45
C PRO A 87 7.91 -5.13 -9.28
N LEU A 88 7.62 -4.74 -8.03
CA LEU A 88 8.11 -5.38 -6.81
C LEU A 88 7.17 -6.46 -6.26
N VAL A 89 5.96 -6.56 -6.81
CA VAL A 89 4.86 -7.33 -6.23
C VAL A 89 4.69 -8.68 -6.92
N ALA A 90 4.61 -9.75 -6.12
CA ALA A 90 4.23 -11.08 -6.59
C ALA A 90 2.72 -11.30 -6.49
N GLN A 91 2.09 -10.86 -5.39
CA GLN A 91 0.65 -11.00 -5.15
C GLN A 91 0.13 -9.77 -4.40
N ARG A 92 -1.14 -9.45 -4.64
CA ARG A 92 -1.85 -8.34 -4.01
C ARG A 92 -3.23 -8.79 -3.55
N SER A 93 -3.64 -8.33 -2.37
CA SER A 93 -4.97 -8.56 -1.82
C SER A 93 -5.55 -7.24 -1.33
N THR A 94 -6.84 -7.04 -1.54
CA THR A 94 -7.54 -5.81 -1.14
C THR A 94 -8.86 -6.15 -0.46
N VAL A 95 -9.12 -5.45 0.65
CA VAL A 95 -10.44 -5.42 1.30
C VAL A 95 -10.80 -3.96 1.57
N ASP A 96 -11.98 -3.54 1.10
CA ASP A 96 -12.54 -2.23 1.35
C ASP A 96 -13.82 -2.39 2.17
N PHE A 97 -13.90 -1.73 3.33
CA PHE A 97 -15.06 -1.89 4.20
C PHE A 97 -15.45 -0.58 4.89
N GLU A 98 -16.71 -0.51 5.30
CA GLU A 98 -17.21 0.63 6.07
C GLU A 98 -16.80 0.56 7.53
N VAL A 99 -16.42 1.71 8.04
CA VAL A 99 -16.03 1.90 9.44
C VAL A 99 -17.05 2.77 10.17
#